data_316b182a80109169c05e56e250480356
#
_entry.id   316b182a80109169c05e56e250480356
#
_cell.length_a   1.000
_cell.length_b   1.000
_cell.length_c   1.000
_cell.angle_alpha   90.00
_cell.angle_beta   90.00
_cell.angle_gamma   90.00
#
_symmetry.space_group_name_H-M   'P 1'
#
loop_
_entity.id
_entity.type
_entity.pdbx_description
1 polymer ?
#
loop_
_entity_poly.entity_id
_entity_poly.type
_entity_poly.pdbx_seq_one_letter_code
_entity_poly.pdbx_strand_id
1 'polypeptide(L)'
;MPSASAPPRPVLPPVRLRAGLGLVGAAAALVALGVVWAARLSVGRPVYVSELGSGAHPTTAAFAAALLLLAGGGAAAALAARGQRATAAVLRAGSVTASLATSSVAFVVAAGVPCTPGCPAPFTSGSTAQDAVHVTAAVLGFAAAVWAMLQAVTAAPSRAVRRVSVVAAVLVAVTAAVGGLLSLLGGDTDLGAQLELLATTVAVGWLVVHAASAAVPPRLRRADPLARRR
;
A
#
# COMPACT_ATOMS: atom_id res chain seq x y z
N MET A 1 21.14 -12.90 40.02
CA MET A 1 20.36 -12.22 38.94
C MET A 1 19.89 -13.28 37.98
N PRO A 2 18.59 -13.46 37.74
CA PRO A 2 18.12 -14.44 36.76
C PRO A 2 18.50 -13.98 35.35
N SER A 3 19.13 -14.87 34.59
CA SER A 3 19.52 -14.70 33.21
C SER A 3 18.26 -14.47 32.36
N ALA A 4 18.06 -13.30 31.81
CA ALA A 4 16.97 -13.01 30.90
C ALA A 4 17.10 -13.92 29.67
N SER A 5 16.20 -14.88 29.53
CA SER A 5 16.15 -15.76 28.36
C SER A 5 15.94 -14.91 27.09
N ALA A 6 16.81 -15.10 26.08
CA ALA A 6 16.69 -14.41 24.81
C ALA A 6 15.31 -14.68 24.19
N PRO A 7 14.65 -13.66 23.60
CA PRO A 7 13.33 -13.85 23.00
C PRO A 7 13.41 -14.89 21.87
N PRO A 8 12.39 -15.72 21.70
CA PRO A 8 12.37 -16.77 20.68
C PRO A 8 12.54 -16.17 19.28
N ARG A 9 13.43 -16.78 18.48
CA ARG A 9 13.67 -16.33 17.09
C ARG A 9 12.40 -16.56 16.26
N PRO A 10 11.98 -15.57 15.45
CA PRO A 10 10.80 -15.75 14.59
C PRO A 10 11.04 -16.88 13.59
N VAL A 11 10.09 -17.83 13.53
CA VAL A 11 10.11 -18.91 12.55
C VAL A 11 9.81 -18.31 11.18
N LEU A 12 10.81 -18.33 10.28
CA LEU A 12 10.68 -17.83 8.91
C LEU A 12 10.04 -18.90 8.03
N PRO A 13 9.09 -18.53 7.14
CA PRO A 13 8.53 -19.47 6.19
C PRO A 13 9.61 -19.97 5.22
N PRO A 14 9.49 -21.23 4.71
CA PRO A 14 10.42 -21.77 3.74
C PRO A 14 10.49 -20.90 2.47
N VAL A 15 11.66 -20.90 1.83
CA VAL A 15 11.95 -20.00 0.68
C VAL A 15 10.92 -20.12 -0.45
N ARG A 16 10.47 -21.35 -0.77
CA ARG A 16 9.45 -21.58 -1.80
C ARG A 16 8.10 -20.96 -1.43
N LEU A 17 7.69 -21.08 -0.17
CA LEU A 17 6.44 -20.45 0.32
C LEU A 17 6.52 -18.93 0.27
N ARG A 18 7.64 -18.34 0.67
CA ARG A 18 7.85 -16.89 0.55
C ARG A 18 7.78 -16.40 -0.90
N ALA A 19 8.39 -17.14 -1.82
CA ALA A 19 8.34 -16.83 -3.24
C ALA A 19 6.89 -16.92 -3.78
N GLY A 20 6.17 -17.99 -3.45
CA GLY A 20 4.77 -18.16 -3.84
C GLY A 20 3.87 -17.05 -3.30
N LEU A 21 3.97 -16.74 -2.01
CA LEU A 21 3.22 -15.62 -1.40
C LEU A 21 3.56 -14.27 -2.05
N GLY A 22 4.83 -14.03 -2.37
CA GLY A 22 5.23 -12.82 -3.06
C GLY A 22 4.63 -12.70 -4.46
N LEU A 23 4.63 -13.78 -5.23
CA LEU A 23 4.03 -13.79 -6.58
C LEU A 23 2.51 -13.64 -6.54
N VAL A 24 1.83 -14.32 -5.63
CA VAL A 24 0.38 -14.16 -5.42
C VAL A 24 0.05 -12.73 -5.01
N GLY A 25 0.81 -12.16 -4.09
CA GLY A 25 0.64 -10.78 -3.66
C GLY A 25 0.83 -9.78 -4.80
N ALA A 26 1.88 -9.97 -5.62
CA ALA A 26 2.14 -9.14 -6.78
C ALA A 26 1.04 -9.24 -7.84
N ALA A 27 0.57 -10.45 -8.14
CA ALA A 27 -0.48 -10.68 -9.12
C ALA A 27 -1.82 -10.07 -8.67
N ALA A 28 -2.22 -10.28 -7.40
CA ALA A 28 -3.44 -9.71 -6.84
C ALA A 28 -3.41 -8.17 -6.86
N ALA A 29 -2.28 -7.56 -6.48
CA ALA A 29 -2.10 -6.12 -6.54
C ALA A 29 -2.16 -5.57 -7.96
N LEU A 30 -1.55 -6.26 -8.94
CA LEU A 30 -1.59 -5.85 -10.34
C LEU A 30 -3.01 -5.93 -10.93
N VAL A 31 -3.75 -7.00 -10.62
CA VAL A 31 -5.16 -7.14 -11.02
C VAL A 31 -6.01 -6.03 -10.39
N ALA A 32 -5.83 -5.78 -9.08
CA ALA A 32 -6.53 -4.70 -8.39
C ALA A 32 -6.29 -3.34 -9.05
N LEU A 33 -5.03 -3.04 -9.40
CA LEU A 33 -4.69 -1.80 -10.10
C LEU A 33 -5.36 -1.71 -11.48
N GLY A 34 -5.37 -2.81 -12.23
CA GLY A 34 -6.06 -2.88 -13.52
C GLY A 34 -7.57 -2.61 -13.40
N VAL A 35 -8.22 -3.16 -12.37
CA VAL A 35 -9.65 -2.91 -12.09
C VAL A 35 -9.89 -1.45 -11.72
N VAL A 36 -9.04 -0.85 -10.87
CA VAL A 36 -9.16 0.58 -10.51
C VAL A 36 -9.05 1.47 -11.75
N TRP A 37 -8.06 1.21 -12.63
CA TRP A 37 -7.90 1.97 -13.85
C TRP A 37 -9.07 1.78 -14.82
N ALA A 38 -9.56 0.55 -15.00
CA ALA A 38 -10.71 0.27 -15.85
C ALA A 38 -11.97 1.00 -15.33
N ALA A 39 -12.24 0.94 -14.02
CA ALA A 39 -13.33 1.66 -13.38
C ALA A 39 -13.18 3.18 -13.57
N ARG A 40 -11.97 3.71 -13.39
CA ARG A 40 -11.69 5.14 -13.52
C ARG A 40 -11.92 5.64 -14.94
N LEU A 41 -11.48 4.88 -15.95
CA LEU A 41 -11.65 5.22 -17.37
C LEU A 41 -13.12 5.12 -17.81
N SER A 42 -13.91 4.22 -17.22
CA SER A 42 -15.32 4.05 -17.56
C SER A 42 -16.22 5.22 -17.13
N VAL A 43 -15.79 6.02 -16.14
CA VAL A 43 -16.58 7.16 -15.63
C VAL A 43 -16.50 8.39 -16.55
N GLY A 44 -15.45 8.52 -17.38
CA GLY A 44 -15.33 9.58 -18.39
C GLY A 44 -15.08 11.01 -17.87
N ARG A 45 -15.01 11.21 -16.55
CA ARG A 45 -14.67 12.48 -15.89
C ARG A 45 -13.70 12.27 -14.74
N PRO A 46 -12.95 13.28 -14.31
CA PRO A 46 -12.16 13.20 -13.07
C PRO A 46 -13.07 12.96 -11.86
N VAL A 47 -12.82 11.85 -11.13
CA VAL A 47 -13.45 11.53 -9.84
C VAL A 47 -12.40 10.99 -8.91
N TYR A 48 -12.55 11.19 -7.62
CA TYR A 48 -11.70 10.55 -6.63
C TYR A 48 -11.75 9.02 -6.78
N VAL A 49 -10.65 8.34 -6.54
CA VAL A 49 -10.59 6.87 -6.62
C VAL A 49 -11.57 6.24 -5.62
N SER A 50 -11.67 6.84 -4.44
CA SER A 50 -12.63 6.46 -3.40
C SER A 50 -14.09 6.58 -3.84
N GLU A 51 -14.43 7.57 -4.68
CA GLU A 51 -15.77 7.80 -5.22
C GLU A 51 -16.23 6.64 -6.13
N LEU A 52 -15.31 5.92 -6.80
CA LEU A 52 -15.62 4.75 -7.62
C LEU A 52 -16.34 3.63 -6.84
N GLY A 53 -16.16 3.61 -5.51
CA GLY A 53 -16.81 2.69 -4.58
C GLY A 53 -18.14 3.20 -4.02
N SER A 54 -18.51 4.45 -4.25
CA SER A 54 -19.78 4.99 -3.79
C SER A 54 -20.95 4.38 -4.56
N GLY A 55 -22.13 4.23 -3.91
CA GLY A 55 -23.32 3.65 -4.54
C GLY A 55 -23.85 4.41 -5.76
N ALA A 56 -23.26 5.58 -6.10
CA ALA A 56 -23.62 6.37 -7.27
C ALA A 56 -23.03 5.84 -8.59
N HIS A 57 -22.06 4.92 -8.53
CA HIS A 57 -21.36 4.43 -9.71
C HIS A 57 -21.60 2.94 -9.98
N PRO A 58 -21.75 2.53 -11.25
CA PRO A 58 -21.84 1.12 -11.61
C PRO A 58 -20.55 0.33 -11.29
N THR A 59 -19.46 1.02 -10.99
CA THR A 59 -18.15 0.47 -10.65
C THR A 59 -18.03 0.04 -9.18
N THR A 60 -19.02 0.32 -8.32
CA THR A 60 -18.97 0.09 -6.87
C THR A 60 -18.53 -1.33 -6.49
N ALA A 61 -19.16 -2.36 -7.06
CA ALA A 61 -18.81 -3.73 -6.76
C ALA A 61 -17.40 -4.11 -7.25
N ALA A 62 -17.01 -3.65 -8.44
CA ALA A 62 -15.69 -3.89 -9.00
C ALA A 62 -14.60 -3.20 -8.17
N PHE A 63 -14.85 -1.98 -7.72
CA PHE A 63 -13.92 -1.24 -6.86
C PHE A 63 -13.76 -1.90 -5.48
N ALA A 64 -14.87 -2.31 -4.85
CA ALA A 64 -14.81 -3.07 -3.58
C ALA A 64 -14.00 -4.36 -3.73
N ALA A 65 -14.21 -5.11 -4.82
CA ALA A 65 -13.40 -6.29 -5.13
C ALA A 65 -11.92 -5.95 -5.34
N ALA A 66 -11.61 -4.83 -6.00
CA ALA A 66 -10.23 -4.37 -6.17
C ALA A 66 -9.55 -4.05 -4.81
N LEU A 67 -10.26 -3.40 -3.89
CA LEU A 67 -9.74 -3.14 -2.54
C LEU A 67 -9.49 -4.43 -1.77
N LEU A 68 -10.37 -5.43 -1.86
CA LEU A 68 -10.19 -6.72 -1.21
C LEU A 68 -9.03 -7.51 -1.83
N LEU A 69 -8.86 -7.47 -3.16
CA LEU A 69 -7.70 -8.05 -3.85
C LEU A 69 -6.39 -7.36 -3.41
N LEU A 70 -6.41 -6.04 -3.30
CA LEU A 70 -5.26 -5.26 -2.83
C LEU A 70 -4.93 -5.62 -1.38
N ALA A 71 -5.93 -5.72 -0.51
CA ALA A 71 -5.75 -6.13 0.88
C ALA A 71 -5.19 -7.56 1.00
N GLY A 72 -5.75 -8.50 0.25
CA GLY A 72 -5.24 -9.88 0.18
C GLY A 72 -3.81 -9.95 -0.35
N GLY A 73 -3.52 -9.19 -1.41
CA GLY A 73 -2.18 -9.05 -1.99
C GLY A 73 -1.18 -8.46 -1.00
N GLY A 74 -1.58 -7.41 -0.28
CA GLY A 74 -0.79 -6.79 0.79
C GLY A 74 -0.51 -7.76 1.94
N ALA A 75 -1.51 -8.53 2.37
CA ALA A 75 -1.34 -9.55 3.40
C ALA A 75 -0.38 -10.66 2.97
N ALA A 76 -0.47 -11.14 1.73
CA ALA A 76 0.47 -12.11 1.17
C ALA A 76 1.89 -11.55 1.10
N ALA A 77 2.05 -10.29 0.67
CA ALA A 77 3.33 -9.59 0.67
C ALA A 77 3.89 -9.41 2.09
N ALA A 78 3.03 -9.09 3.08
CA ALA A 78 3.40 -9.00 4.49
C ALA A 78 3.97 -10.32 5.02
N LEU A 79 3.33 -11.44 4.69
CA LEU A 79 3.80 -12.77 5.06
C LEU A 79 5.14 -13.12 4.36
N ALA A 80 5.29 -12.75 3.09
CA ALA A 80 6.54 -12.93 2.36
C ALA A 80 7.68 -12.07 2.92
N ALA A 81 7.35 -10.90 3.50
CA ALA A 81 8.31 -9.97 4.11
C ALA A 81 8.67 -10.32 5.56
N ARG A 82 8.17 -11.43 6.14
CA ARG A 82 8.50 -11.82 7.52
C ARG A 82 10.02 -11.85 7.74
N GLY A 83 10.43 -11.24 8.85
CA GLY A 83 11.84 -11.09 9.20
C GLY A 83 12.54 -9.87 8.60
N GLN A 84 11.91 -9.11 7.72
CA GLN A 84 12.43 -7.83 7.25
C GLN A 84 12.21 -6.76 8.32
N ARG A 85 13.31 -6.21 8.84
CA ARG A 85 13.29 -5.12 9.82
C ARG A 85 14.19 -3.99 9.34
N ALA A 86 13.72 -2.77 9.52
CA ALA A 86 14.53 -1.59 9.22
C ALA A 86 15.74 -1.51 10.16
N THR A 87 16.85 -1.02 9.65
CA THR A 87 18.08 -0.80 10.44
C THR A 87 18.11 0.59 11.07
N ALA A 88 17.45 1.58 10.45
CA ALA A 88 17.36 2.94 10.99
C ALA A 88 16.49 2.98 12.26
N ALA A 89 16.99 3.65 13.32
CA ALA A 89 16.37 3.63 14.65
C ALA A 89 14.88 4.03 14.66
N VAL A 90 14.54 5.13 13.99
CA VAL A 90 13.15 5.63 13.89
C VAL A 90 12.24 4.62 13.18
N LEU A 91 12.73 3.94 12.14
CA LEU A 91 11.94 3.00 11.33
C LEU A 91 11.83 1.60 11.98
N ARG A 92 12.48 1.37 13.12
CA ARG A 92 12.37 0.11 13.90
C ARG A 92 11.04 -0.01 14.66
N ALA A 93 10.25 1.06 14.73
CA ALA A 93 8.88 0.98 15.26
C ALA A 93 8.03 0.07 14.36
N GLY A 94 7.89 -1.19 14.76
CA GLY A 94 7.24 -2.24 13.97
C GLY A 94 8.18 -2.92 12.95
N SER A 95 7.58 -3.50 11.93
CA SER A 95 8.26 -4.20 10.85
C SER A 95 7.52 -3.98 9.52
N VAL A 96 8.19 -4.22 8.40
CA VAL A 96 7.55 -4.18 7.07
C VAL A 96 6.28 -5.06 7.04
N THR A 97 6.34 -6.23 7.68
CA THR A 97 5.19 -7.14 7.83
C THR A 97 4.03 -6.47 8.56
N ALA A 98 4.28 -5.83 9.71
CA ALA A 98 3.23 -5.19 10.50
C ALA A 98 2.62 -4.02 9.73
N SER A 99 3.43 -3.17 9.10
CA SER A 99 2.94 -2.03 8.34
C SER A 99 2.09 -2.43 7.14
N LEU A 100 2.52 -3.46 6.38
CA LEU A 100 1.71 -4.00 5.28
C LEU A 100 0.42 -4.66 5.79
N ALA A 101 0.46 -5.37 6.91
CA ALA A 101 -0.74 -5.96 7.50
C ALA A 101 -1.73 -4.87 7.96
N THR A 102 -1.25 -3.80 8.60
CA THR A 102 -2.08 -2.65 8.98
C THR A 102 -2.72 -2.00 7.76
N SER A 103 -1.94 -1.76 6.70
CA SER A 103 -2.47 -1.24 5.43
C SER A 103 -3.56 -2.14 4.84
N SER A 104 -3.32 -3.47 4.84
CA SER A 104 -4.30 -4.45 4.35
C SER A 104 -5.61 -4.42 5.14
N VAL A 105 -5.54 -4.40 6.46
CA VAL A 105 -6.74 -4.30 7.33
C VAL A 105 -7.49 -3.00 7.07
N ALA A 106 -6.79 -1.88 6.94
CA ALA A 106 -7.39 -0.59 6.65
C ALA A 106 -8.14 -0.60 5.30
N PHE A 107 -7.59 -1.22 4.25
CA PHE A 107 -8.28 -1.35 2.97
C PHE A 107 -9.45 -2.34 3.00
N VAL A 108 -9.43 -3.36 3.87
CA VAL A 108 -10.62 -4.20 4.13
C VAL A 108 -11.74 -3.35 4.74
N VAL A 109 -11.43 -2.50 5.71
CA VAL A 109 -12.41 -1.58 6.31
C VAL A 109 -12.95 -0.62 5.25
N ALA A 110 -12.09 0.00 4.45
CA ALA A 110 -12.50 0.90 3.37
C ALA A 110 -13.40 0.21 2.33
N ALA A 111 -13.15 -1.08 2.02
CA ALA A 111 -13.99 -1.87 1.12
C ALA A 111 -15.36 -2.19 1.72
N GLY A 112 -15.42 -2.47 3.02
CA GLY A 112 -16.64 -2.80 3.74
C GLY A 112 -17.51 -1.59 4.11
N VAL A 113 -16.92 -0.40 4.14
CA VAL A 113 -17.60 0.87 4.47
C VAL A 113 -17.32 1.86 3.32
N PRO A 114 -18.02 1.75 2.17
CA PRO A 114 -17.84 2.68 1.05
C PRO A 114 -18.27 4.09 1.45
N CYS A 115 -17.71 5.12 0.82
CA CYS A 115 -18.20 6.47 1.05
C CYS A 115 -19.57 6.72 0.36
N THR A 116 -20.25 7.77 0.80
CA THR A 116 -21.48 8.25 0.16
C THR A 116 -21.18 8.94 -1.18
N PRO A 117 -22.18 9.18 -2.05
CA PRO A 117 -21.96 9.84 -3.35
C PRO A 117 -21.16 11.16 -3.22
N GLY A 118 -20.12 11.28 -4.05
CA GLY A 118 -19.19 12.41 -4.01
C GLY A 118 -18.08 12.28 -2.98
N CYS A 119 -18.12 11.28 -2.12
CA CYS A 119 -17.12 10.99 -1.09
C CYS A 119 -16.69 12.25 -0.30
N PRO A 120 -17.63 12.95 0.38
CA PRO A 120 -17.36 14.23 1.00
C PRO A 120 -16.28 14.10 2.09
N ALA A 121 -15.38 15.07 2.12
CA ALA A 121 -14.31 15.10 3.10
C ALA A 121 -14.88 15.22 4.53
N PRO A 122 -14.25 14.59 5.53
CA PRO A 122 -14.69 14.71 6.92
C PRO A 122 -14.80 16.17 7.36
N PHE A 123 -15.80 16.46 8.19
CA PHE A 123 -16.08 17.80 8.73
C PHE A 123 -16.62 18.82 7.70
N THR A 124 -16.93 18.40 6.46
CA THR A 124 -17.63 19.24 5.48
C THR A 124 -19.14 19.05 5.55
N SER A 125 -19.92 20.02 5.00
CA SER A 125 -21.36 19.87 4.87
C SER A 125 -21.71 18.69 3.99
N GLY A 126 -22.57 17.78 4.49
CA GLY A 126 -22.93 16.55 3.78
C GLY A 126 -22.08 15.33 4.10
N SER A 127 -20.98 15.48 4.86
CA SER A 127 -20.20 14.35 5.35
C SER A 127 -20.98 13.55 6.40
N THR A 128 -20.92 12.24 6.31
CA THR A 128 -21.55 11.29 7.23
C THR A 128 -20.52 10.56 8.08
N ALA A 129 -20.96 9.86 9.12
CA ALA A 129 -20.09 8.99 9.90
C ALA A 129 -19.47 7.86 9.04
N GLN A 130 -20.21 7.40 8.02
CA GLN A 130 -19.73 6.42 7.05
C GLN A 130 -18.54 6.96 6.25
N ASP A 131 -18.62 8.21 5.77
CA ASP A 131 -17.53 8.88 5.06
C ASP A 131 -16.31 9.07 5.96
N ALA A 132 -16.52 9.46 7.22
CA ALA A 132 -15.44 9.60 8.18
C ALA A 132 -14.70 8.28 8.42
N VAL A 133 -15.42 7.16 8.54
CA VAL A 133 -14.82 5.82 8.68
C VAL A 133 -14.04 5.45 7.43
N HIS A 134 -14.63 5.63 6.23
CA HIS A 134 -14.00 5.31 4.96
C HIS A 134 -12.69 6.09 4.76
N VAL A 135 -12.77 7.42 4.89
CA VAL A 135 -11.62 8.31 4.68
C VAL A 135 -10.53 8.03 5.73
N THR A 136 -10.91 7.82 6.99
CA THR A 136 -9.92 7.47 8.04
C THR A 136 -9.22 6.15 7.70
N ALA A 137 -9.97 5.13 7.28
CA ALA A 137 -9.41 3.85 6.89
C ALA A 137 -8.47 4.01 5.68
N ALA A 138 -8.86 4.78 4.65
CA ALA A 138 -8.02 5.03 3.49
C ALA A 138 -6.71 5.76 3.88
N VAL A 139 -6.80 6.82 4.69
CA VAL A 139 -5.63 7.57 5.18
C VAL A 139 -4.69 6.66 5.98
N LEU A 140 -5.21 5.85 6.89
CA LEU A 140 -4.41 4.88 7.66
C LEU A 140 -3.78 3.83 6.76
N GLY A 141 -4.50 3.36 5.74
CA GLY A 141 -4.00 2.42 4.74
C GLY A 141 -2.81 2.98 3.97
N PHE A 142 -2.93 4.19 3.45
CA PHE A 142 -1.84 4.86 2.74
C PHE A 142 -0.67 5.21 3.67
N ALA A 143 -0.93 5.73 4.87
CA ALA A 143 0.12 6.04 5.83
C ALA A 143 0.93 4.80 6.23
N ALA A 144 0.25 3.68 6.49
CA ALA A 144 0.91 2.40 6.78
C ALA A 144 1.71 1.86 5.57
N ALA A 145 1.20 2.05 4.33
CA ALA A 145 1.92 1.68 3.12
C ALA A 145 3.19 2.54 2.94
N VAL A 146 3.10 3.87 3.13
CA VAL A 146 4.26 4.77 3.10
C VAL A 146 5.28 4.38 4.18
N TRP A 147 4.82 4.04 5.38
CA TRP A 147 5.70 3.56 6.45
C TRP A 147 6.41 2.25 6.08
N ALA A 148 5.71 1.30 5.44
CA ALA A 148 6.31 0.08 4.90
C ALA A 148 7.36 0.38 3.83
N MET A 149 7.09 1.35 2.93
CA MET A 149 8.06 1.80 1.92
C MET A 149 9.32 2.36 2.58
N LEU A 150 9.18 3.25 3.57
CA LEU A 150 10.31 3.82 4.30
C LEU A 150 11.12 2.73 5.03
N GLN A 151 10.45 1.77 5.67
CA GLN A 151 11.11 0.61 6.29
C GLN A 151 11.87 -0.22 5.26
N ALA A 152 11.29 -0.43 4.06
CA ALA A 152 11.92 -1.20 2.99
C ALA A 152 13.18 -0.52 2.42
N VAL A 153 13.34 0.81 2.55
CA VAL A 153 14.58 1.53 2.17
C VAL A 153 15.81 0.92 2.83
N THR A 154 15.70 0.48 4.07
CA THR A 154 16.83 -0.11 4.82
C THR A 154 16.71 -1.61 5.02
N ALA A 155 15.50 -2.16 4.98
CA ALA A 155 15.22 -3.59 5.21
C ALA A 155 15.30 -4.44 3.95
N ALA A 156 15.04 -3.89 2.76
CA ALA A 156 14.96 -4.67 1.53
C ALA A 156 16.34 -5.22 1.12
N PRO A 157 16.39 -6.46 0.65
CA PRO A 157 17.65 -7.13 0.33
C PRO A 157 18.28 -6.64 -1.00
N SER A 158 17.50 -5.99 -1.88
CA SER A 158 17.92 -5.52 -3.20
C SER A 158 18.06 -4.00 -3.21
N ARG A 159 19.16 -3.50 -3.81
CA ARG A 159 19.37 -2.05 -4.02
C ARG A 159 18.29 -1.42 -4.89
N ALA A 160 17.83 -2.16 -5.91
CA ALA A 160 16.75 -1.69 -6.78
C ALA A 160 15.46 -1.47 -5.98
N VAL A 161 15.04 -2.43 -5.16
CA VAL A 161 13.85 -2.29 -4.30
C VAL A 161 14.01 -1.13 -3.33
N ARG A 162 15.20 -0.92 -2.74
CA ARG A 162 15.46 0.22 -1.84
C ARG A 162 15.25 1.56 -2.56
N ARG A 163 15.80 1.74 -3.78
CA ARG A 163 15.66 2.96 -4.58
C ARG A 163 14.19 3.21 -4.95
N VAL A 164 13.50 2.18 -5.44
CA VAL A 164 12.07 2.25 -5.77
C VAL A 164 11.26 2.61 -4.52
N SER A 165 11.62 2.09 -3.34
CA SER A 165 10.94 2.40 -2.08
C SER A 165 11.10 3.86 -1.66
N VAL A 166 12.29 4.47 -1.86
CA VAL A 166 12.47 5.90 -1.59
C VAL A 166 11.58 6.75 -2.49
N VAL A 167 11.64 6.50 -3.80
CA VAL A 167 10.86 7.26 -4.78
C VAL A 167 9.36 7.11 -4.52
N ALA A 168 8.90 5.87 -4.31
CA ALA A 168 7.51 5.59 -4.04
C ALA A 168 7.02 6.26 -2.73
N ALA A 169 7.82 6.17 -1.65
CA ALA A 169 7.45 6.80 -0.38
C ALA A 169 7.26 8.32 -0.52
N VAL A 170 8.19 9.00 -1.20
CA VAL A 170 8.09 10.45 -1.42
C VAL A 170 6.90 10.79 -2.32
N LEU A 171 6.75 10.12 -3.45
CA LEU A 171 5.66 10.40 -4.38
C LEU A 171 4.29 10.17 -3.73
N VAL A 172 4.10 9.01 -3.07
CA VAL A 172 2.81 8.70 -2.42
C VAL A 172 2.54 9.68 -1.28
N ALA A 173 3.53 9.97 -0.42
CA ALA A 173 3.33 10.91 0.68
C ALA A 173 2.95 12.30 0.18
N VAL A 174 3.64 12.83 -0.83
CA VAL A 174 3.37 14.17 -1.36
C VAL A 174 2.03 14.20 -2.08
N THR A 175 1.77 13.26 -2.99
CA THR A 175 0.53 13.29 -3.79
C THR A 175 -0.71 13.00 -2.94
N ALA A 176 -0.65 12.07 -1.98
CA ALA A 176 -1.74 11.80 -1.07
C ALA A 176 -1.98 12.98 -0.10
N ALA A 177 -0.91 13.61 0.41
CA ALA A 177 -1.06 14.79 1.29
C ALA A 177 -1.66 15.98 0.56
N VAL A 178 -1.16 16.30 -0.66
CA VAL A 178 -1.69 17.42 -1.45
C VAL A 178 -3.12 17.15 -1.89
N GLY A 179 -3.42 15.94 -2.40
CA GLY A 179 -4.78 15.56 -2.81
C GLY A 179 -5.77 15.58 -1.65
N GLY A 180 -5.37 15.06 -0.48
CA GLY A 180 -6.18 15.11 0.74
C GLY A 180 -6.41 16.54 1.24
N LEU A 181 -5.39 17.40 1.19
CA LEU A 181 -5.52 18.81 1.57
C LEU A 181 -6.46 19.57 0.62
N LEU A 182 -6.35 19.36 -0.69
CA LEU A 182 -7.27 19.94 -1.67
C LEU A 182 -8.71 19.51 -1.37
N SER A 183 -8.94 18.23 -1.06
CA SER A 183 -10.27 17.73 -0.69
C SER A 183 -10.82 18.42 0.58
N LEU A 184 -9.98 18.54 1.63
CA LEU A 184 -10.38 19.16 2.89
C LEU A 184 -10.67 20.65 2.78
N LEU A 185 -9.95 21.36 1.92
CA LEU A 185 -10.09 22.81 1.73
C LEU A 185 -11.14 23.17 0.66
N GLY A 186 -11.81 22.19 0.04
CA GLY A 186 -12.74 22.43 -1.06
C GLY A 186 -12.07 23.03 -2.30
N GLY A 187 -10.78 22.67 -2.53
CA GLY A 187 -10.00 23.13 -3.66
C GLY A 187 -10.35 22.41 -4.97
N ASP A 188 -9.42 22.45 -5.93
CA ASP A 188 -9.58 21.82 -7.25
C ASP A 188 -9.79 20.30 -7.13
N THR A 189 -11.03 19.85 -7.33
CA THR A 189 -11.44 18.45 -7.21
C THR A 189 -10.85 17.58 -8.31
N ASP A 190 -10.64 18.12 -9.53
CA ASP A 190 -10.06 17.38 -10.65
C ASP A 190 -8.58 17.08 -10.38
N LEU A 191 -7.84 18.09 -9.89
CA LEU A 191 -6.44 17.89 -9.49
C LEU A 191 -6.35 16.92 -8.29
N GLY A 192 -7.22 17.08 -7.29
CA GLY A 192 -7.29 16.16 -6.15
C GLY A 192 -7.51 14.71 -6.57
N ALA A 193 -8.45 14.48 -7.47
CA ALA A 193 -8.76 13.16 -8.03
C ALA A 193 -7.58 12.55 -8.81
N GLN A 194 -6.84 13.36 -9.58
CA GLN A 194 -5.66 12.89 -10.30
C GLN A 194 -4.51 12.55 -9.35
N LEU A 195 -4.32 13.33 -8.29
CA LEU A 195 -3.29 13.08 -7.28
C LEU A 195 -3.59 11.80 -6.49
N GLU A 196 -4.86 11.54 -6.14
CA GLU A 196 -5.27 10.29 -5.50
C GLU A 196 -5.02 9.08 -6.41
N LEU A 197 -5.35 9.18 -7.71
CA LEU A 197 -5.09 8.13 -8.68
C LEU A 197 -3.58 7.86 -8.85
N LEU A 198 -2.77 8.93 -8.89
CA LEU A 198 -1.31 8.82 -8.95
C LEU A 198 -0.76 8.17 -7.69
N ALA A 199 -1.19 8.61 -6.50
CA ALA A 199 -0.80 8.01 -5.22
C ALA A 199 -1.12 6.52 -5.20
N THR A 200 -2.34 6.15 -5.60
CA THR A 200 -2.80 4.76 -5.69
C THR A 200 -1.94 3.95 -6.65
N THR A 201 -1.70 4.47 -7.84
CA THR A 201 -0.90 3.79 -8.87
C THR A 201 0.53 3.53 -8.41
N VAL A 202 1.16 4.52 -7.81
CA VAL A 202 2.55 4.40 -7.30
C VAL A 202 2.61 3.45 -6.12
N ALA A 203 1.66 3.54 -5.18
CA ALA A 203 1.63 2.68 -4.00
C ALA A 203 1.44 1.21 -4.38
N VAL A 204 0.48 0.91 -5.26
CA VAL A 204 0.21 -0.45 -5.72
C VAL A 204 1.35 -0.97 -6.60
N GLY A 205 1.90 -0.14 -7.48
CA GLY A 205 3.08 -0.48 -8.29
C GLY A 205 4.29 -0.83 -7.42
N TRP A 206 4.52 -0.08 -6.34
CA TRP A 206 5.55 -0.43 -5.35
C TRP A 206 5.26 -1.78 -4.68
N LEU A 207 4.01 -2.04 -4.28
CA LEU A 207 3.63 -3.31 -3.66
C LEU A 207 3.92 -4.49 -4.61
N VAL A 208 3.61 -4.35 -5.91
CA VAL A 208 3.94 -5.37 -6.93
C VAL A 208 5.43 -5.65 -6.97
N VAL A 209 6.26 -4.60 -7.07
CA VAL A 209 7.73 -4.75 -7.12
C VAL A 209 8.28 -5.35 -5.83
N HIS A 210 7.80 -4.86 -4.67
CA HIS A 210 8.25 -5.35 -3.37
C HIS A 210 7.89 -6.82 -3.17
N ALA A 211 6.64 -7.20 -3.45
CA ALA A 211 6.15 -8.57 -3.31
C ALA A 211 6.88 -9.52 -4.28
N ALA A 212 7.00 -9.16 -5.56
CA ALA A 212 7.72 -9.96 -6.56
C ALA A 212 9.20 -10.15 -6.19
N SER A 213 9.81 -9.20 -5.50
CA SER A 213 11.20 -9.32 -5.04
C SER A 213 11.43 -10.52 -4.11
N ALA A 214 10.39 -11.02 -3.44
CA ALA A 214 10.49 -12.21 -2.59
C ALA A 214 10.75 -13.50 -3.39
N ALA A 215 10.37 -13.55 -4.66
CA ALA A 215 10.59 -14.69 -5.55
C ALA A 215 12.03 -14.76 -6.11
N VAL A 216 12.81 -13.67 -6.01
CA VAL A 216 14.18 -13.65 -6.53
C VAL A 216 15.11 -14.44 -5.60
N PRO A 217 15.79 -15.49 -6.09
CA PRO A 217 16.70 -16.31 -5.28
C PRO A 217 17.84 -15.49 -4.66
N PRO A 218 18.31 -15.82 -3.45
CA PRO A 218 19.39 -15.09 -2.77
C PRO A 218 20.70 -15.03 -3.57
N ARG A 219 20.99 -16.02 -4.39
CA ARG A 219 22.20 -16.09 -5.24
C ARG A 219 22.24 -14.98 -6.29
N LEU A 220 21.12 -14.69 -6.95
CA LEU A 220 21.01 -13.61 -7.95
C LEU A 220 21.05 -12.22 -7.29
N ARG A 221 20.67 -12.13 -6.01
CA ARG A 221 20.74 -10.88 -5.23
C ARG A 221 22.18 -10.45 -4.89
N ARG A 222 23.15 -11.40 -4.84
CA ARG A 222 24.57 -11.14 -4.56
C ARG A 222 25.42 -10.88 -5.82
N ALA A 223 24.90 -11.15 -6.99
CA ALA A 223 25.59 -10.96 -8.28
C ALA A 223 25.53 -9.52 -8.80
N ASP A 224 25.44 -8.52 -7.92
CA ASP A 224 25.58 -7.11 -8.29
C ASP A 224 27.07 -6.84 -8.57
N PRO A 225 27.51 -6.70 -9.85
CA PRO A 225 28.92 -6.60 -10.21
C PRO A 225 29.63 -5.37 -9.65
N LEU A 226 28.85 -4.37 -9.17
CA LEU A 226 29.39 -3.16 -8.53
C LEU A 226 29.82 -3.36 -7.07
N ALA A 227 29.42 -4.47 -6.42
CA ALA A 227 29.83 -4.78 -5.07
C ALA A 227 31.27 -5.34 -4.97
N ARG A 228 31.90 -5.72 -6.10
CA ARG A 228 33.26 -6.29 -6.14
C ARG A 228 34.37 -5.24 -6.35
N ARG A 229 34.03 -3.94 -6.47
CA ARG A 229 34.99 -2.86 -6.75
C ARG A 229 35.20 -1.90 -5.57
N ARG A 230 35.08 -2.40 -4.33
CA ARG A 230 35.50 -1.66 -3.12
C ARG A 230 36.35 -2.57 -2.22
#